data_453347618f24678c91810ee5ae3a8a2a
#
_entry.id   453347618f24678c91810ee5ae3a8a2a
#
_cell.length_a   1.000
_cell.length_b   1.000
_cell.length_c   1.000
_cell.angle_alpha   90.00
_cell.angle_beta   90.00
_cell.angle_gamma   90.00
#
_symmetry.space_group_name_H-M   'P 1'
#
loop_
_entity.id
_entity.type
_entity.pdbx_description
1 polymer ?
#
loop_
_entity_poly.entity_id
_entity_poly.type
_entity_poly.pdbx_seq_one_letter_code
_entity_poly.pdbx_strand_id
1 'polypeptide(L)'
;ETELDKRVIDEIIKPLTHLIRNSLDHGFENPEERVAAGKAAEGRLRLGAVQAGSSILITVEDDGRGLNLEKILARAVEKNLVSAERAASLTASEIQEFIFMPGFSTKESADDLSGRGFGMDIVRDSIRKLSGDLTITTQPGQGTRMQVRLPLTLAIMTTLTFRVRNDVFALPLTVIEETLR
;
A
#
# COMPACT_ATOMS: atom_id res chain seq x y z
N GLU A 1 25.22 0.48 -10.83
CA GLU A 1 23.87 0.61 -11.45
C GLU A 1 23.09 -0.64 -11.10
N THR A 2 21.86 -0.47 -10.62
CA THR A 2 20.97 -1.59 -10.30
C THR A 2 20.01 -1.77 -11.46
N GLU A 3 20.09 -2.90 -12.15
CA GLU A 3 19.17 -3.24 -13.23
C GLU A 3 17.95 -3.96 -12.66
N LEU A 4 16.77 -3.42 -12.91
CA LEU A 4 15.49 -4.08 -12.71
C LEU A 4 14.99 -4.66 -14.03
N ASP A 5 14.33 -5.82 -13.96
CA ASP A 5 13.63 -6.38 -15.11
C ASP A 5 12.61 -5.35 -15.64
N LYS A 6 12.62 -5.14 -16.97
CA LYS A 6 11.74 -4.17 -17.62
C LYS A 6 10.26 -4.41 -17.30
N ARG A 7 9.85 -5.66 -17.15
CA ARG A 7 8.46 -6.02 -16.81
C ARG A 7 8.09 -5.53 -15.41
N VAL A 8 9.02 -5.63 -14.45
CA VAL A 8 8.82 -5.12 -13.09
C VAL A 8 8.67 -3.60 -13.12
N ILE A 9 9.50 -2.92 -13.95
CA ILE A 9 9.40 -1.47 -14.12
C ILE A 9 8.05 -1.08 -14.71
N ASP A 10 7.63 -1.73 -15.78
CA ASP A 10 6.36 -1.42 -16.47
C ASP A 10 5.14 -1.64 -15.55
N GLU A 11 5.18 -2.66 -14.70
CA GLU A 11 4.09 -2.97 -13.77
C GLU A 11 4.07 -2.11 -12.52
N ILE A 12 5.24 -1.68 -12.00
CA ILE A 12 5.30 -0.86 -10.78
C ILE A 12 4.93 0.60 -11.00
N ILE A 13 5.04 1.11 -12.23
CA ILE A 13 4.71 2.51 -12.55
C ILE A 13 3.28 2.86 -12.14
N LYS A 14 2.31 1.99 -12.39
CA LYS A 14 0.90 2.24 -12.06
C LYS A 14 0.67 2.37 -10.55
N PRO A 15 1.09 1.40 -9.70
CA PRO A 15 1.03 1.53 -8.25
C PRO A 15 1.74 2.79 -7.74
N LEU A 16 2.97 3.08 -8.21
CA LEU A 16 3.71 4.27 -7.78
C LEU A 16 2.99 5.57 -8.14
N THR A 17 2.45 5.65 -9.36
CA THR A 17 1.65 6.81 -9.78
C THR A 17 0.46 7.01 -8.87
N HIS A 18 -0.18 5.92 -8.42
CA HIS A 18 -1.29 6.01 -7.49
C HIS A 18 -0.85 6.49 -6.10
N LEU A 19 0.27 5.99 -5.57
CA LEU A 19 0.82 6.46 -4.29
C LEU A 19 1.15 7.96 -4.35
N ILE A 20 1.79 8.42 -5.42
CA ILE A 20 2.09 9.84 -5.65
C ILE A 20 0.80 10.67 -5.71
N ARG A 21 -0.20 10.20 -6.45
CA ARG A 21 -1.50 10.88 -6.56
C ARG A 21 -2.19 10.98 -5.19
N ASN A 22 -2.16 9.92 -4.39
CA ASN A 22 -2.74 9.95 -3.04
C ASN A 22 -2.08 11.01 -2.16
N SER A 23 -0.75 11.17 -2.23
CA SER A 23 -0.06 12.25 -1.51
C SER A 23 -0.49 13.62 -2.03
N LEU A 24 -0.60 13.81 -3.36
CA LEU A 24 -0.98 15.10 -3.96
C LEU A 24 -2.44 15.47 -3.68
N ASP A 25 -3.36 14.52 -3.84
CA ASP A 25 -4.80 14.78 -3.75
C ASP A 25 -5.31 14.84 -2.30
N HIS A 26 -4.64 14.12 -1.39
CA HIS A 26 -5.16 13.89 -0.03
C HIS A 26 -4.13 14.08 1.08
N GLY A 27 -2.84 13.96 0.76
CA GLY A 27 -1.76 14.06 1.74
C GLY A 27 -1.53 15.48 2.22
N PHE A 28 -1.55 16.46 1.33
CA PHE A 28 -1.21 17.84 1.67
C PHE A 28 -2.38 18.64 2.22
N GLU A 29 -2.05 19.53 3.15
CA GLU A 29 -2.88 20.65 3.56
C GLU A 29 -2.83 21.75 2.48
N ASN A 30 -3.82 22.66 2.48
CA ASN A 30 -3.71 23.87 1.67
C ASN A 30 -2.59 24.79 2.21
N PRO A 31 -2.06 25.74 1.40
CA PRO A 31 -0.95 26.60 1.81
C PRO A 31 -1.20 27.37 3.11
N GLU A 32 -2.42 27.83 3.34
CA GLU A 32 -2.77 28.61 4.53
C GLU A 32 -2.77 27.73 5.79
N GLU A 33 -3.34 26.52 5.71
CA GLU A 33 -3.31 25.52 6.79
C GLU A 33 -1.86 25.12 7.13
N ARG A 34 -1.00 24.94 6.10
CA ARG A 34 0.40 24.59 6.30
C ARG A 34 1.13 25.67 7.09
N VAL A 35 1.00 26.93 6.68
CA VAL A 35 1.63 28.06 7.36
C VAL A 35 1.11 28.19 8.79
N ALA A 36 -0.19 28.05 9.02
CA ALA A 36 -0.78 28.05 10.36
C ALA A 36 -0.24 26.92 11.26
N ALA A 37 0.13 25.77 10.67
CA ALA A 37 0.76 24.64 11.34
C ALA A 37 2.31 24.79 11.48
N GLY A 38 2.88 25.93 11.10
CA GLY A 38 4.33 26.18 11.17
C GLY A 38 5.14 25.49 10.07
N LYS A 39 4.51 25.04 8.99
CA LYS A 39 5.15 24.45 7.82
C LYS A 39 5.39 25.47 6.71
N ALA A 40 6.26 25.15 5.74
CA ALA A 40 6.36 25.92 4.51
C ALA A 40 5.04 25.87 3.73
N ALA A 41 4.67 26.94 3.03
CA ALA A 41 3.46 26.99 2.22
C ALA A 41 3.46 25.91 1.12
N GLU A 42 4.64 25.59 0.59
CA GLU A 42 4.84 24.54 -0.40
C GLU A 42 5.01 23.18 0.28
N GLY A 43 4.23 22.17 -0.16
CA GLY A 43 4.40 20.79 0.24
C GLY A 43 5.59 20.12 -0.46
N ARG A 44 6.22 19.17 0.20
CA ARG A 44 7.33 18.40 -0.35
C ARG A 44 6.92 16.95 -0.57
N LEU A 45 7.11 16.47 -1.80
CA LEU A 45 7.02 15.06 -2.14
C LEU A 45 8.40 14.57 -2.56
N ARG A 46 8.86 13.51 -1.93
CA ARG A 46 10.15 12.87 -2.23
C ARG A 46 9.91 11.46 -2.78
N LEU A 47 10.49 11.18 -3.93
CA LEU A 47 10.58 9.85 -4.50
C LEU A 47 12.03 9.40 -4.47
N GLY A 48 12.30 8.22 -3.94
CA GLY A 48 13.62 7.64 -3.87
C GLY A 48 13.61 6.15 -4.14
N ALA A 49 14.73 5.62 -4.63
CA ALA A 49 14.92 4.20 -4.80
C ALA A 49 16.35 3.83 -4.39
N VAL A 50 16.50 2.79 -3.57
CA VAL A 50 17.78 2.28 -3.13
C VAL A 50 17.79 0.76 -3.17
N GLN A 51 18.95 0.19 -3.49
CA GLN A 51 19.15 -1.23 -3.36
C GLN A 51 19.40 -1.59 -1.89
N ALA A 52 18.68 -2.59 -1.41
CA ALA A 52 18.80 -3.13 -0.06
C ALA A 52 18.95 -4.66 -0.13
N GLY A 53 20.20 -5.11 -0.22
CA GLY A 53 20.52 -6.53 -0.43
C GLY A 53 20.00 -7.05 -1.76
N SER A 54 19.17 -8.10 -1.72
CA SER A 54 18.52 -8.71 -2.89
C SER A 54 17.20 -8.04 -3.28
N SER A 55 16.89 -6.88 -2.72
CA SER A 55 15.67 -6.13 -2.97
C SER A 55 15.96 -4.71 -3.40
N ILE A 56 15.03 -4.08 -4.08
CA ILE A 56 14.96 -2.63 -4.22
C ILE A 56 13.90 -2.08 -3.26
N LEU A 57 14.23 -0.99 -2.60
CA LEU A 57 13.33 -0.25 -1.73
C LEU A 57 12.98 1.07 -2.41
N ILE A 58 11.72 1.23 -2.82
CA ILE A 58 11.21 2.46 -3.40
C ILE A 58 10.43 3.18 -2.31
N THR A 59 10.71 4.47 -2.12
CA THR A 59 10.08 5.29 -1.08
C THR A 59 9.36 6.47 -1.73
N VAL A 60 8.09 6.64 -1.39
CA VAL A 60 7.29 7.84 -1.65
C VAL A 60 7.02 8.47 -0.29
N GLU A 61 7.45 9.72 -0.10
CA GLU A 61 7.36 10.41 1.19
C GLU A 61 6.84 11.83 0.98
N ASP A 62 5.79 12.20 1.72
CA ASP A 62 5.25 13.55 1.77
C ASP A 62 5.39 14.14 3.18
N ASP A 63 5.41 15.46 3.27
CA ASP A 63 5.39 16.24 4.50
C ASP A 63 3.99 16.83 4.80
N GLY A 64 2.95 16.13 4.34
CA GLY A 64 1.57 16.54 4.47
C GLY A 64 0.97 16.32 5.86
N ARG A 65 -0.35 16.21 5.91
CA ARG A 65 -1.12 16.05 7.18
C ARG A 65 -0.98 14.69 7.83
N GLY A 66 -0.44 13.69 7.12
CA GLY A 66 -0.43 12.30 7.53
C GLY A 66 -1.81 11.64 7.44
N LEU A 67 -1.90 10.37 7.84
CA LEU A 67 -3.17 9.64 7.91
C LEU A 67 -3.93 10.05 9.17
N ASN A 68 -5.22 10.35 9.01
CA ASN A 68 -6.11 10.58 10.14
C ASN A 68 -6.67 9.24 10.64
N LEU A 69 -6.02 8.66 11.64
CA LEU A 69 -6.40 7.36 12.20
C LEU A 69 -7.80 7.36 12.81
N GLU A 70 -8.25 8.48 13.38
CA GLU A 70 -9.59 8.60 13.95
C GLU A 70 -10.66 8.50 12.85
N LYS A 71 -10.45 9.20 11.72
CA LYS A 71 -11.36 9.10 10.57
C LYS A 71 -11.35 7.70 9.95
N ILE A 72 -10.19 7.06 9.86
CA ILE A 72 -10.07 5.68 9.37
C ILE A 72 -10.86 4.74 10.28
N LEU A 73 -10.66 4.84 11.60
CA LEU A 73 -11.34 4.00 12.57
C LEU A 73 -12.86 4.22 12.56
N ALA A 74 -13.31 5.48 12.56
CA ALA A 74 -14.72 5.81 12.47
C ALA A 74 -15.39 5.20 11.22
N ARG A 75 -14.68 5.30 10.07
CA ARG A 75 -15.16 4.70 8.82
C ARG A 75 -15.17 3.18 8.84
N ALA A 76 -14.21 2.55 9.51
CA ALA A 76 -14.16 1.10 9.68
C ALA A 76 -15.34 0.59 10.53
N VAL A 77 -15.70 1.32 11.60
CA VAL A 77 -16.87 1.01 12.43
C VAL A 77 -18.17 1.21 11.63
N GLU A 78 -18.32 2.32 10.92
CA GLU A 78 -19.48 2.61 10.06
C GLU A 78 -19.72 1.53 9.01
N LYS A 79 -18.63 1.01 8.43
CA LYS A 79 -18.68 -0.09 7.45
C LYS A 79 -18.82 -1.48 8.09
N ASN A 80 -18.96 -1.58 9.40
CA ASN A 80 -19.02 -2.85 10.14
C ASN A 80 -17.81 -3.77 9.94
N LEU A 81 -16.63 -3.19 9.64
CA LEU A 81 -15.37 -3.93 9.53
C LEU A 81 -14.79 -4.27 10.92
N VAL A 82 -15.17 -3.51 11.93
CA VAL A 82 -14.80 -3.71 13.32
C VAL A 82 -15.93 -3.25 14.23
N SER A 83 -16.16 -3.95 15.35
CA SER A 83 -17.14 -3.51 16.36
C SER A 83 -16.63 -2.30 17.14
N ALA A 84 -17.52 -1.47 17.66
CA ALA A 84 -17.16 -0.31 18.49
C ALA A 84 -16.33 -0.71 19.74
N GLU A 85 -16.64 -1.88 20.33
CA GLU A 85 -15.91 -2.42 21.50
C GLU A 85 -14.45 -2.73 21.13
N ARG A 86 -14.23 -3.43 20.00
CA ARG A 86 -12.89 -3.78 19.53
C ARG A 86 -12.11 -2.55 19.05
N ALA A 87 -12.79 -1.57 18.47
CA ALA A 87 -12.20 -0.33 17.97
C ALA A 87 -11.38 0.40 19.06
N ALA A 88 -11.86 0.37 20.32
CA ALA A 88 -11.18 1.01 21.44
C ALA A 88 -9.84 0.37 21.84
N SER A 89 -9.57 -0.85 21.38
CA SER A 89 -8.34 -1.62 21.72
C SER A 89 -7.36 -1.75 20.55
N LEU A 90 -7.68 -1.19 19.38
CA LEU A 90 -6.81 -1.29 18.21
C LEU A 90 -5.59 -0.39 18.33
N THR A 91 -4.46 -0.93 17.91
CA THR A 91 -3.22 -0.16 17.74
C THR A 91 -3.27 0.71 16.49
N ALA A 92 -2.43 1.74 16.42
CA ALA A 92 -2.31 2.59 15.23
C ALA A 92 -2.01 1.79 13.95
N SER A 93 -1.19 0.76 14.05
CA SER A 93 -0.86 -0.13 12.92
C SER A 93 -2.07 -0.93 12.44
N GLU A 94 -2.88 -1.47 13.36
CA GLU A 94 -4.10 -2.20 13.01
C GLU A 94 -5.14 -1.27 12.36
N ILE A 95 -5.23 -0.02 12.82
CA ILE A 95 -6.11 0.98 12.21
C ILE A 95 -5.65 1.32 10.79
N GLN A 96 -4.34 1.45 10.56
CA GLN A 96 -3.79 1.70 9.22
C GLN A 96 -4.12 0.58 8.24
N GLU A 97 -4.21 -0.67 8.68
CA GLU A 97 -4.52 -1.81 7.80
C GLU A 97 -5.90 -1.70 7.13
N PHE A 98 -6.85 -0.97 7.72
CA PHE A 98 -8.17 -0.79 7.10
C PHE A 98 -8.11 -0.09 5.74
N ILE A 99 -7.12 0.78 5.50
CA ILE A 99 -6.99 1.45 4.20
C ILE A 99 -6.74 0.49 3.03
N PHE A 100 -6.28 -0.71 3.34
CA PHE A 100 -6.01 -1.77 2.36
C PHE A 100 -7.18 -2.76 2.20
N MET A 101 -8.28 -2.54 2.89
CA MET A 101 -9.46 -3.39 2.71
C MET A 101 -10.20 -3.05 1.41
N PRO A 102 -10.71 -4.04 0.69
CA PRO A 102 -11.44 -3.81 -0.55
C PRO A 102 -12.58 -2.80 -0.39
N GLY A 103 -12.59 -1.80 -1.25
CA GLY A 103 -13.61 -0.75 -1.24
C GLY A 103 -13.56 0.18 -0.02
N PHE A 104 -12.46 0.20 0.72
CA PHE A 104 -12.27 1.17 1.79
C PHE A 104 -11.85 2.53 1.22
N SER A 105 -12.63 3.57 1.53
CA SER A 105 -12.31 4.96 1.23
C SER A 105 -12.79 5.83 2.38
N THR A 106 -12.01 6.83 2.74
CA THR A 106 -12.38 7.85 3.72
C THR A 106 -13.18 9.01 3.11
N LYS A 107 -13.40 8.99 1.78
CA LYS A 107 -14.25 9.97 1.09
C LYS A 107 -15.72 9.63 1.28
N GLU A 108 -16.55 10.67 1.47
CA GLU A 108 -18.01 10.57 1.59
C GLU A 108 -18.70 10.42 0.22
N SER A 109 -18.07 10.89 -0.85
CA SER A 109 -18.56 10.75 -2.22
C SER A 109 -17.59 9.90 -3.05
N ALA A 110 -18.14 8.85 -3.64
CA ALA A 110 -17.49 8.19 -4.78
C ALA A 110 -17.65 9.15 -5.96
N ASP A 111 -16.66 10.02 -6.19
CA ASP A 111 -16.58 10.74 -7.46
C ASP A 111 -16.28 9.70 -8.54
N ASP A 112 -17.34 9.30 -9.25
CA ASP A 112 -17.40 8.32 -10.35
C ASP A 112 -16.56 8.70 -11.60
N LEU A 113 -15.66 9.68 -11.50
CA LEU A 113 -14.83 10.13 -12.63
C LEU A 113 -13.64 9.22 -12.93
N SER A 114 -13.35 8.25 -12.06
CA SER A 114 -12.41 7.16 -12.40
C SER A 114 -13.12 5.81 -12.26
N GLY A 115 -14.01 5.51 -13.18
CA GLY A 115 -14.91 4.35 -13.26
C GLY A 115 -14.36 2.92 -13.03
N ARG A 116 -13.32 2.80 -12.26
CA ARG A 116 -12.80 1.60 -11.57
C ARG A 116 -12.04 2.12 -10.37
N GLY A 117 -12.64 2.01 -9.18
CA GLY A 117 -12.04 2.45 -7.92
C GLY A 117 -10.62 1.89 -7.72
N PHE A 118 -9.63 2.69 -8.01
CA PHE A 118 -8.24 2.40 -7.67
C PHE A 118 -8.05 2.76 -6.19
N GLY A 119 -8.30 1.80 -5.31
CA GLY A 119 -8.03 1.93 -3.88
C GLY A 119 -6.61 1.46 -3.51
N MET A 120 -6.23 1.66 -2.25
CA MET A 120 -4.97 1.16 -1.71
C MET A 120 -4.89 -0.37 -1.70
N ASP A 121 -6.04 -1.06 -1.69
CA ASP A 121 -6.18 -2.50 -1.89
C ASP A 121 -5.57 -2.95 -3.23
N ILE A 122 -5.95 -2.29 -4.33
CA ILE A 122 -5.43 -2.60 -5.68
C ILE A 122 -3.93 -2.30 -5.77
N VAL A 123 -3.45 -1.22 -5.12
CA VAL A 123 -2.02 -0.90 -5.07
C VAL A 123 -1.25 -2.03 -4.38
N ARG A 124 -1.71 -2.46 -3.19
CA ARG A 124 -1.08 -3.55 -2.45
C ARG A 124 -1.10 -4.86 -3.21
N ASP A 125 -2.21 -5.20 -3.84
CA ASP A 125 -2.34 -6.42 -4.65
C ASP A 125 -1.43 -6.39 -5.89
N SER A 126 -1.27 -5.24 -6.54
CA SER A 126 -0.35 -5.08 -7.67
C SER A 126 1.10 -5.26 -7.23
N ILE A 127 1.49 -4.72 -6.08
CA ILE A 127 2.82 -4.89 -5.50
C ILE A 127 3.05 -6.35 -5.08
N ARG A 128 2.06 -7.02 -4.48
CA ARG A 128 2.14 -8.44 -4.12
C ARG A 128 2.29 -9.36 -5.31
N LYS A 129 1.66 -9.07 -6.46
CA LYS A 129 1.85 -9.81 -7.72
C LYS A 129 3.30 -9.75 -8.21
N LEU A 130 4.03 -8.70 -7.87
CA LEU A 130 5.46 -8.57 -8.12
C LEU A 130 6.31 -9.21 -7.02
N SER A 131 5.69 -9.99 -6.11
CA SER A 131 6.33 -10.55 -4.91
C SER A 131 6.93 -9.47 -4.00
N GLY A 132 6.36 -8.27 -4.05
CA GLY A 132 6.75 -7.14 -3.24
C GLY A 132 5.87 -6.98 -2.01
N ASP A 133 6.26 -6.03 -1.19
CA ASP A 133 5.53 -5.61 0.00
C ASP A 133 5.41 -4.10 0.05
N LEU A 134 4.31 -3.61 0.67
CA LEU A 134 4.03 -2.19 0.87
C LEU A 134 3.85 -1.89 2.35
N THR A 135 4.70 -1.06 2.90
CA THR A 135 4.64 -0.58 4.28
C THR A 135 4.31 0.91 4.28
N ILE A 136 3.47 1.33 5.22
CA ILE A 136 3.12 2.74 5.45
C ILE A 136 3.52 3.13 6.86
N THR A 137 4.24 4.24 6.97
CA THR A 137 4.55 4.91 8.23
C THR A 137 4.02 6.33 8.14
N THR A 138 3.24 6.75 9.13
CA THR A 138 2.64 8.08 9.15
C THR A 138 2.71 8.68 10.55
N GLN A 139 2.84 10.00 10.58
CA GLN A 139 2.71 10.79 11.80
C GLN A 139 1.75 11.95 11.52
N PRO A 140 0.68 12.10 12.31
CA PRO A 140 -0.25 13.21 12.16
C PRO A 140 0.48 14.56 12.16
N GLY A 141 0.18 15.38 11.17
CA GLY A 141 0.82 16.68 10.97
C GLY A 141 2.25 16.66 10.43
N GLN A 142 2.88 15.50 10.24
CA GLN A 142 4.27 15.41 9.76
C GLN A 142 4.40 14.73 8.39
N GLY A 143 3.32 14.05 7.93
CA GLY A 143 3.28 13.44 6.62
C GLY A 143 3.20 11.92 6.63
N THR A 144 3.40 11.34 5.45
CA THR A 144 3.32 9.90 5.23
C THR A 144 4.51 9.42 4.41
N ARG A 145 5.07 8.29 4.82
CA ARG A 145 6.09 7.56 4.10
C ARG A 145 5.54 6.20 3.68
N MET A 146 5.51 5.96 2.38
CA MET A 146 5.11 4.70 1.77
C MET A 146 6.35 4.04 1.18
N GLN A 147 6.64 2.80 1.60
CA GLN A 147 7.81 2.05 1.16
C GLN A 147 7.38 0.78 0.45
N VAL A 148 7.78 0.66 -0.81
CA VAL A 148 7.59 -0.54 -1.63
C VAL A 148 8.91 -1.29 -1.66
N ARG A 149 8.89 -2.54 -1.21
CA ARG A 149 10.03 -3.46 -1.33
C ARG A 149 9.75 -4.44 -2.47
N LEU A 150 10.64 -4.52 -3.43
CA LEU A 150 10.56 -5.48 -4.53
C LEU A 150 11.83 -6.32 -4.58
N PRO A 151 11.75 -7.63 -4.87
CA PRO A 151 12.92 -8.44 -5.14
C PRO A 151 13.58 -7.99 -6.45
N LEU A 152 14.92 -8.00 -6.52
CA LEU A 152 15.69 -7.67 -7.73
C LEU A 152 15.59 -8.76 -8.80
N THR A 153 15.37 -9.98 -8.38
CA THR A 153 15.17 -11.12 -9.29
C THR A 153 13.69 -11.44 -9.41
N LEU A 154 13.26 -11.94 -10.56
CA LEU A 154 11.96 -12.59 -10.68
C LEU A 154 11.82 -13.58 -9.53
N ALA A 155 10.73 -13.48 -8.80
CA ALA A 155 10.50 -14.35 -7.64
C ALA A 155 10.56 -15.81 -8.10
N ILE A 156 11.63 -16.51 -7.74
CA ILE A 156 11.67 -17.96 -7.85
C ILE A 156 10.75 -18.48 -6.77
N MET A 157 9.57 -18.92 -7.18
CA MET A 157 8.59 -19.47 -6.27
C MET A 157 8.84 -20.99 -6.13
N THR A 158 9.13 -21.42 -4.91
CA THR A 158 9.19 -22.85 -4.62
C THR A 158 7.78 -23.40 -4.69
N THR A 159 7.56 -24.37 -5.58
CA THR A 159 6.25 -24.98 -5.82
C THR A 159 6.29 -26.47 -5.54
N LEU A 160 5.19 -27.00 -5.00
CA LEU A 160 4.92 -28.42 -5.02
C LEU A 160 4.27 -28.76 -6.35
N THR A 161 4.92 -29.60 -7.14
CA THR A 161 4.34 -30.13 -8.38
C THR A 161 3.66 -31.46 -8.12
N PHE A 162 2.45 -31.62 -8.63
CA PHE A 162 1.71 -32.90 -8.54
C PHE A 162 0.98 -33.16 -9.85
N ARG A 163 0.67 -34.44 -10.08
CA ARG A 163 0.00 -34.88 -11.30
C ARG A 163 -1.40 -35.38 -10.99
N VAL A 164 -2.35 -34.92 -11.79
CA VAL A 164 -3.71 -35.43 -11.78
C VAL A 164 -4.02 -35.95 -13.18
N ARG A 165 -4.14 -37.28 -13.34
CA ARG A 165 -4.21 -37.96 -14.64
C ARG A 165 -3.00 -37.60 -15.52
N ASN A 166 -3.21 -36.87 -16.64
CA ASN A 166 -2.16 -36.49 -17.58
C ASN A 166 -1.66 -35.08 -17.38
N ASP A 167 -2.30 -34.30 -16.51
CA ASP A 167 -1.97 -32.89 -16.28
C ASP A 167 -1.05 -32.73 -15.07
N VAL A 168 -0.07 -31.84 -15.22
CA VAL A 168 0.84 -31.45 -14.13
C VAL A 168 0.43 -30.08 -13.59
N PHE A 169 0.23 -30.01 -12.30
CA PHE A 169 -0.12 -28.80 -11.57
C PHE A 169 1.04 -28.39 -10.67
N ALA A 170 1.17 -27.08 -10.39
CA ALA A 170 2.12 -26.53 -9.45
C ALA A 170 1.38 -25.64 -8.46
N LEU A 171 1.56 -25.89 -7.16
CA LEU A 171 1.05 -25.06 -6.08
C LEU A 171 2.21 -24.38 -5.36
N PRO A 172 2.14 -23.07 -5.11
CA PRO A 172 3.11 -22.40 -4.25
C PRO A 172 3.19 -23.05 -2.88
N LEU A 173 4.39 -23.32 -2.36
CA LEU A 173 4.52 -23.91 -1.01
C LEU A 173 3.91 -23.02 0.08
N THR A 174 3.82 -21.72 -0.16
CA THR A 174 3.23 -20.74 0.78
C THR A 174 1.72 -20.89 1.00
N VAL A 175 1.01 -21.61 0.12
CA VAL A 175 -0.44 -21.88 0.26
C VAL A 175 -0.74 -23.30 0.76
N ILE A 176 0.30 -24.06 1.07
CA ILE A 176 0.17 -25.43 1.58
C ILE A 176 0.30 -25.37 3.10
N GLU A 177 -0.78 -25.67 3.79
CA GLU A 177 -0.81 -25.72 5.26
C GLU A 177 -0.26 -27.06 5.76
N GLU A 178 -0.65 -28.17 5.13
CA GLU A 178 -0.28 -29.51 5.57
C GLU A 178 -0.28 -30.50 4.39
N THR A 179 0.60 -31.50 4.45
CA THR A 179 0.57 -32.64 3.54
C THR A 179 0.24 -33.88 4.34
N LEU A 180 -0.88 -34.51 4.06
CA LEU A 180 -1.29 -35.78 4.65
C LEU A 180 -0.76 -36.97 3.83
N ARG A 181 -0.34 -38.02 4.52
CA ARG A 181 0.06 -39.32 3.90
C ARG A 181 -1.10 -40.29 3.88
#